data_174d60aba8074d7e21b7852cf9661bfd
#
_entry.id   174d60aba8074d7e21b7852cf9661bfd
#
_cell.length_a   1.000
_cell.length_b   1.000
_cell.length_c   1.000
_cell.angle_alpha   90.00
_cell.angle_beta   90.00
_cell.angle_gamma   90.00
#
_symmetry.space_group_name_H-M   'P 1'
#
loop_
_entity.id
_entity.type
_entity.pdbx_description
1 polymer ?
#
loop_
_entity_poly.entity_id
_entity_poly.type
_entity_poly.pdbx_seq_one_letter_code
_entity_poly.pdbx_strand_id
1 'polypeptide(L)'
;MFQEPKNYTDNDHFFFEADKDLEKVCNAPKDKDGVFKVLELRNGKINLVYIGYSDSGGLFNEIVNGLHYDKNPRKTGWTYQVLKDKTDALDIYWYVTNGNGEQKKEQVEMLKDYLEQIGKLPKWNK
;
A
#
# COMPACT_ATOMS: atom_id res chain seq x y z
N MET A 1 4.55 12.75 -10.69
CA MET A 1 3.29 12.20 -10.19
C MET A 1 3.54 10.84 -9.55
N PHE A 2 2.55 10.29 -8.88
CA PHE A 2 2.75 9.02 -8.19
C PHE A 2 2.74 7.84 -9.15
N GLN A 3 3.51 6.80 -8.82
CA GLN A 3 3.67 5.62 -9.65
C GLN A 3 2.38 4.81 -9.73
N GLU A 4 2.16 4.16 -10.87
CA GLU A 4 1.04 3.24 -11.07
C GLU A 4 1.55 2.01 -11.81
N PRO A 5 0.87 0.85 -11.65
CA PRO A 5 1.23 -0.32 -12.46
C PRO A 5 0.87 -0.06 -13.92
N LYS A 6 1.59 -0.72 -14.82
CA LYS A 6 1.34 -0.57 -16.27
C LYS A 6 0.18 -1.42 -16.73
N ASN A 7 -0.07 -2.54 -16.07
CA ASN A 7 -1.09 -3.49 -16.46
C ASN A 7 -1.95 -3.86 -15.28
N TYR A 8 -3.25 -3.59 -15.35
CA TYR A 8 -4.21 -4.00 -14.33
C TYR A 8 -5.60 -4.05 -14.95
N THR A 9 -6.50 -4.81 -14.30
CA THR A 9 -7.86 -5.02 -14.81
C THR A 9 -8.92 -4.25 -14.01
N ASP A 10 -8.61 -3.85 -12.79
CA ASP A 10 -9.54 -3.13 -11.93
C ASP A 10 -8.74 -2.34 -10.91
N ASN A 11 -9.31 -1.26 -10.39
CA ASN A 11 -8.64 -0.44 -9.38
C ASN A 11 -9.65 0.42 -8.64
N ASP A 12 -9.28 0.81 -7.42
CA ASP A 12 -10.03 1.77 -6.63
C ASP A 12 -9.12 2.23 -5.50
N HIS A 13 -9.66 3.04 -4.61
CA HIS A 13 -8.91 3.51 -3.43
C HIS A 13 -9.87 3.74 -2.27
N PHE A 14 -9.30 3.91 -1.09
CA PHE A 14 -10.06 4.23 0.12
C PHE A 14 -9.16 4.98 1.10
N PHE A 15 -9.79 5.69 2.02
CA PHE A 15 -9.06 6.43 3.05
C PHE A 15 -9.07 5.67 4.36
N PHE A 16 -7.97 5.78 5.10
CA PHE A 16 -7.83 5.17 6.42
C PHE A 16 -7.27 6.19 7.40
N GLU A 17 -7.94 6.33 8.55
CA GLU A 17 -7.47 7.12 9.67
C GLU A 17 -7.27 6.21 10.88
N ALA A 18 -6.39 6.61 11.81
CA ALA A 18 -6.01 5.74 12.92
C ALA A 18 -7.16 5.34 13.84
N ASP A 19 -8.22 6.16 13.88
CA ASP A 19 -9.41 5.87 14.70
C ASP A 19 -10.45 5.00 13.99
N LYS A 20 -10.17 4.56 12.77
CA LYS A 20 -11.07 3.72 11.98
C LYS A 20 -10.62 2.27 12.03
N ASP A 21 -11.55 1.38 11.70
CA ASP A 21 -11.26 -0.04 11.55
C ASP A 21 -10.90 -0.31 10.09
N LEU A 22 -9.66 -0.68 9.86
CA LEU A 22 -9.15 -0.89 8.49
C LEU A 22 -9.97 -1.94 7.74
N GLU A 23 -10.41 -3.01 8.43
CA GLU A 23 -11.22 -4.04 7.78
C GLU A 23 -12.55 -3.51 7.27
N LYS A 24 -13.08 -2.48 7.92
CA LYS A 24 -14.37 -1.91 7.54
C LYS A 24 -14.26 -0.89 6.41
N VAL A 25 -13.16 -0.16 6.34
CA VAL A 25 -13.00 0.86 5.30
C VAL A 25 -12.32 0.32 4.03
N CYS A 26 -11.63 -0.80 4.11
CA CYS A 26 -10.92 -1.37 2.97
C CYS A 26 -11.91 -1.96 1.97
N ASN A 27 -11.88 -1.44 0.75
CA ASN A 27 -12.76 -1.92 -0.32
C ASN A 27 -12.05 -2.81 -1.34
N ALA A 28 -10.85 -3.28 -1.01
CA ALA A 28 -10.10 -4.15 -1.92
C ALA A 28 -10.72 -5.55 -2.00
N PRO A 29 -10.59 -6.22 -3.14
CA PRO A 29 -11.17 -7.56 -3.29
C PRO A 29 -10.43 -8.60 -2.45
N LYS A 30 -11.19 -9.58 -1.95
CA LYS A 30 -10.63 -10.66 -1.12
C LYS A 30 -10.09 -11.82 -1.94
N ASP A 31 -10.56 -11.96 -3.16
CA ASP A 31 -10.26 -13.10 -4.02
C ASP A 31 -9.42 -12.76 -5.24
N LYS A 32 -8.83 -11.58 -5.26
CA LYS A 32 -7.98 -11.15 -6.37
C LYS A 32 -6.68 -10.54 -5.85
N ASP A 33 -5.60 -10.82 -6.57
CA ASP A 33 -4.29 -10.31 -6.22
C ASP A 33 -3.89 -9.13 -7.08
N GLY A 34 -2.95 -8.36 -6.59
CA GLY A 34 -2.47 -7.20 -7.31
C GLY A 34 -1.42 -6.43 -6.54
N VAL A 35 -1.27 -5.17 -6.89
CA VAL A 35 -0.37 -4.25 -6.21
C VAL A 35 -1.18 -3.15 -5.56
N PHE A 36 -0.58 -2.49 -4.57
CA PHE A 36 -1.20 -1.34 -3.96
C PHE A 36 -0.13 -0.32 -3.58
N LYS A 37 -0.53 0.94 -3.53
CA LYS A 37 0.33 2.01 -3.08
C LYS A 37 -0.37 2.77 -1.97
N VAL A 38 0.42 3.31 -1.06
CA VAL A 38 -0.10 4.05 0.09
C VAL A 38 0.40 5.48 0.01
N LEU A 39 -0.53 6.41 -0.01
CA LEU A 39 -0.23 7.83 0.04
C LEU A 39 -0.49 8.33 1.45
N GLU A 40 0.47 9.07 1.98
CA GLU A 40 0.35 9.70 3.28
C GLU A 40 -0.17 11.11 3.11
N LEU A 41 -1.24 11.46 3.84
CA LEU A 41 -1.74 12.82 3.93
C LEU A 41 -1.24 13.40 5.25
N ARG A 42 -0.39 14.41 5.16
CA ARG A 42 0.23 14.98 6.36
C ARG A 42 0.48 16.46 6.16
N ASN A 43 -0.09 17.26 7.05
CA ASN A 43 0.10 18.71 7.04
C ASN A 43 -0.20 19.35 5.68
N GLY A 44 -1.27 18.87 5.03
CA GLY A 44 -1.67 19.37 3.72
C GLY A 44 -0.82 18.88 2.55
N LYS A 45 0.09 17.96 2.80
CA LYS A 45 0.96 17.39 1.75
C LYS A 45 0.62 15.93 1.53
N ILE A 46 0.84 15.45 0.31
CA ILE A 46 0.60 14.08 -0.09
C ILE A 46 1.93 13.46 -0.52
N ASN A 47 2.31 12.35 0.12
CA ASN A 47 3.55 11.65 -0.19
C ASN A 47 3.28 10.18 -0.40
N LEU A 48 3.94 9.57 -1.39
CA LEU A 48 3.92 8.13 -1.56
C LEU A 48 4.87 7.52 -0.54
N VAL A 49 4.35 6.65 0.35
CA VAL A 49 5.14 6.11 1.45
C VAL A 49 5.34 4.60 1.39
N TYR A 50 4.53 3.89 0.59
CA TYR A 50 4.66 2.43 0.53
C TYR A 50 4.09 1.88 -0.77
N ILE A 51 4.74 0.86 -1.32
CA ILE A 51 4.26 0.11 -2.47
C ILE A 51 4.36 -1.37 -2.10
N GLY A 52 3.22 -2.07 -2.14
CA GLY A 52 3.17 -3.49 -1.79
C GLY A 52 2.45 -4.31 -2.83
N TYR A 53 2.42 -5.62 -2.63
CA TYR A 53 1.67 -6.53 -3.49
C TYR A 53 1.14 -7.69 -2.67
N SER A 54 0.08 -8.32 -3.17
CA SER A 54 -0.44 -9.54 -2.58
C SER A 54 0.08 -10.75 -3.35
N ASP A 55 0.29 -11.87 -2.64
CA ASP A 55 0.82 -13.09 -3.23
C ASP A 55 -0.09 -14.25 -2.88
N SER A 56 -1.10 -14.48 -3.70
CA SER A 56 -2.07 -15.55 -3.62
C SER A 56 -3.10 -15.47 -2.48
N GLY A 57 -2.96 -14.51 -1.56
CA GLY A 57 -3.90 -14.37 -0.44
C GLY A 57 -4.98 -13.32 -0.63
N GLY A 58 -4.95 -12.57 -1.73
CA GLY A 58 -5.90 -11.50 -2.02
C GLY A 58 -5.44 -10.14 -1.50
N LEU A 59 -5.82 -9.10 -2.24
CA LEU A 59 -5.46 -7.73 -1.89
C LEU A 59 -6.00 -7.30 -0.52
N PHE A 60 -7.26 -7.67 -0.22
CA PHE A 60 -7.85 -7.30 1.06
C PHE A 60 -6.99 -7.81 2.24
N ASN A 61 -6.65 -9.10 2.21
CA ASN A 61 -5.87 -9.68 3.30
C ASN A 61 -4.48 -9.05 3.40
N GLU A 62 -3.84 -8.81 2.27
CA GLU A 62 -2.52 -8.21 2.27
C GLU A 62 -2.54 -6.79 2.83
N ILE A 63 -3.50 -5.99 2.43
CA ILE A 63 -3.61 -4.61 2.91
C ILE A 63 -3.95 -4.59 4.41
N VAL A 64 -4.94 -5.37 4.83
CA VAL A 64 -5.38 -5.37 6.23
C VAL A 64 -4.27 -5.87 7.16
N ASN A 65 -3.49 -6.86 6.72
CA ASN A 65 -2.42 -7.46 7.52
C ASN A 65 -1.02 -6.95 7.17
N GLY A 66 -0.93 -5.98 6.25
CA GLY A 66 0.35 -5.50 5.76
C GLY A 66 1.11 -4.61 6.73
N LEU A 67 2.31 -4.23 6.34
CA LEU A 67 3.23 -3.45 7.17
C LEU A 67 3.66 -4.20 8.44
N HIS A 68 4.07 -5.43 8.25
CA HIS A 68 4.59 -6.23 9.36
C HIS A 68 6.11 -6.10 9.38
N TYR A 69 6.62 -5.29 10.30
CA TYR A 69 8.05 -5.11 10.44
C TYR A 69 8.69 -6.25 11.24
N ASP A 70 7.93 -6.79 12.17
CA ASP A 70 8.38 -7.92 12.98
C ASP A 70 7.14 -8.62 13.55
N LYS A 71 7.38 -9.57 14.44
CA LYS A 71 6.31 -10.36 15.04
C LYS A 71 5.64 -9.69 16.23
N ASN A 72 6.09 -8.50 16.63
CA ASN A 72 5.49 -7.79 17.74
C ASN A 72 4.26 -7.01 17.26
N PRO A 73 3.05 -7.39 17.67
CA PRO A 73 1.83 -6.74 17.17
C PRO A 73 1.77 -5.24 17.42
N ARG A 74 2.46 -4.75 18.45
CA ARG A 74 2.46 -3.32 18.76
C ARG A 74 3.34 -2.51 17.82
N LYS A 75 4.19 -3.18 17.04
CA LYS A 75 5.10 -2.52 16.10
C LYS A 75 4.73 -2.79 14.66
N THR A 76 3.60 -3.42 14.41
CA THR A 76 3.16 -3.75 13.06
C THR A 76 1.86 -3.04 12.75
N GLY A 77 1.55 -2.99 11.45
CA GLY A 77 0.28 -2.48 10.97
C GLY A 77 0.27 -0.98 10.72
N TRP A 78 -0.76 -0.58 10.00
CA TRP A 78 -0.92 0.79 9.53
C TRP A 78 -1.19 1.75 10.67
N THR A 79 -1.99 1.34 11.65
CA THR A 79 -2.31 2.18 12.79
C THR A 79 -1.06 2.60 13.55
N TYR A 80 -0.17 1.65 13.80
CA TYR A 80 1.09 1.96 14.47
C TYR A 80 1.90 3.00 13.68
N GLN A 81 2.02 2.77 12.37
CA GLN A 81 2.83 3.66 11.54
C GLN A 81 2.24 5.05 11.42
N VAL A 82 0.90 5.13 11.29
CA VAL A 82 0.20 6.41 11.23
C VAL A 82 0.43 7.22 12.50
N LEU A 83 0.32 6.57 13.66
CA LEU A 83 0.54 7.26 14.93
C LEU A 83 1.99 7.67 15.12
N LYS A 84 2.92 6.80 14.78
CA LYS A 84 4.35 7.07 14.92
C LYS A 84 4.79 8.27 14.08
N ASP A 85 4.34 8.32 12.84
CA ASP A 85 4.74 9.37 11.90
C ASP A 85 3.84 10.60 11.96
N LYS A 86 2.84 10.60 12.82
CA LYS A 86 1.88 11.71 12.97
C LYS A 86 1.19 12.01 11.64
N THR A 87 0.81 10.97 10.94
CA THR A 87 0.10 11.05 9.67
C THR A 87 -1.36 11.37 9.92
N ASP A 88 -1.95 12.28 9.15
CA ASP A 88 -3.36 12.63 9.29
C ASP A 88 -4.27 11.53 8.77
N ALA A 89 -3.96 11.00 7.60
CA ALA A 89 -4.73 9.92 6.98
C ALA A 89 -3.89 9.23 5.92
N LEU A 90 -4.33 8.05 5.52
CA LEU A 90 -3.75 7.35 4.38
C LEU A 90 -4.78 7.26 3.26
N ASP A 91 -4.32 7.35 2.02
CA ASP A 91 -5.11 7.06 0.85
C ASP A 91 -4.47 5.85 0.19
N ILE A 92 -5.15 4.72 0.22
CA ILE A 92 -4.60 3.45 -0.25
C ILE A 92 -5.25 3.09 -1.58
N TYR A 93 -4.42 3.04 -2.63
CA TYR A 93 -4.85 2.67 -3.98
C TYR A 93 -4.47 1.23 -4.26
N TRP A 94 -5.40 0.45 -4.78
CA TRP A 94 -5.12 -0.94 -5.15
C TRP A 94 -5.47 -1.18 -6.61
N TYR A 95 -4.75 -2.13 -7.21
CA TYR A 95 -4.85 -2.46 -8.62
C TYR A 95 -4.81 -3.97 -8.77
N VAL A 96 -5.84 -4.53 -9.39
CA VAL A 96 -5.90 -5.98 -9.66
C VAL A 96 -5.07 -6.29 -10.89
N THR A 97 -4.14 -7.22 -10.78
CA THR A 97 -3.31 -7.66 -11.90
C THR A 97 -3.82 -8.98 -12.46
N ASN A 98 -3.23 -9.41 -13.59
CA ASN A 98 -3.70 -10.60 -14.31
C ASN A 98 -3.24 -11.94 -13.71
N GLY A 99 -2.56 -11.94 -12.57
CA GLY A 99 -2.05 -13.16 -11.96
C GLY A 99 -0.69 -13.59 -12.52
N ASN A 100 -0.30 -14.84 -12.23
CA ASN A 100 0.97 -15.41 -12.72
C ASN A 100 2.22 -14.61 -12.31
N GLY A 101 2.20 -14.04 -11.09
CA GLY A 101 3.32 -13.24 -10.59
C GLY A 101 3.39 -11.84 -11.14
N GLU A 102 2.41 -11.41 -11.89
CA GLU A 102 2.36 -10.07 -12.48
C GLU A 102 2.39 -8.98 -11.39
N GLN A 103 1.75 -9.21 -10.26
CA GLN A 103 1.71 -8.24 -9.18
C GLN A 103 3.10 -7.94 -8.62
N LYS A 104 3.93 -8.96 -8.47
CA LYS A 104 5.30 -8.76 -7.98
C LYS A 104 6.13 -7.97 -8.99
N LYS A 105 5.98 -8.29 -10.27
CA LYS A 105 6.69 -7.58 -11.34
C LYS A 105 6.28 -6.11 -11.37
N GLU A 106 4.99 -5.83 -11.25
CA GLU A 106 4.50 -4.45 -11.25
C GLU A 106 5.01 -3.69 -10.03
N GLN A 107 5.04 -4.33 -8.86
CA GLN A 107 5.59 -3.70 -7.67
C GLN A 107 7.06 -3.34 -7.85
N VAL A 108 7.86 -4.26 -8.40
CA VAL A 108 9.27 -4.02 -8.60
C VAL A 108 9.49 -2.84 -9.56
N GLU A 109 8.72 -2.77 -10.64
CA GLU A 109 8.84 -1.67 -11.58
C GLU A 109 8.41 -0.33 -10.98
N MET A 110 7.37 -0.31 -10.18
CA MET A 110 6.94 0.89 -9.48
C MET A 110 8.02 1.38 -8.50
N LEU A 111 8.62 0.47 -7.75
CA LEU A 111 9.71 0.81 -6.84
C LEU A 111 10.94 1.33 -7.58
N LYS A 112 11.26 0.70 -8.71
CA LYS A 112 12.39 1.13 -9.53
C LYS A 112 12.17 2.55 -10.07
N ASP A 113 10.97 2.82 -10.59
CA ASP A 113 10.65 4.14 -11.11
C ASP A 113 10.71 5.20 -10.01
N TYR A 114 10.19 4.88 -8.83
CA TYR A 114 10.27 5.79 -7.69
C TYR A 114 11.72 6.05 -7.29
N LEU A 115 12.54 5.01 -7.22
CA LEU A 115 13.94 5.13 -6.87
C LEU A 115 14.69 6.01 -7.87
N GLU A 116 14.41 5.84 -9.18
CA GLU A 116 15.04 6.66 -10.21
C GLU A 116 14.65 8.13 -10.12
N GLN A 117 13.39 8.42 -9.77
CA GLN A 117 12.90 9.80 -9.71
C GLN A 117 13.28 10.50 -8.41
N ILE A 118 13.28 9.79 -7.31
CA ILE A 118 13.43 10.39 -5.97
C ILE A 118 14.82 10.13 -5.38
N GLY A 119 15.49 9.04 -5.78
CA GLY A 119 16.82 8.69 -5.26
C GLY A 119 16.80 7.80 -4.03
N LYS A 120 15.63 7.36 -3.59
CA LYS A 120 15.49 6.46 -2.43
C LYS A 120 14.17 5.73 -2.55
N LEU A 121 14.00 4.66 -1.77
CA LEU A 121 12.72 3.94 -1.71
C LEU A 121 11.69 4.75 -0.91
N PRO A 122 10.38 4.47 -1.09
CA PRO A 122 9.37 5.07 -0.23
C PRO A 122 9.70 4.79 1.24
N LYS A 123 9.42 5.73 2.12
CA LYS A 123 9.97 5.70 3.48
C LYS A 123 9.53 4.49 4.32
N TRP A 124 8.40 3.86 3.98
CA TRP A 124 7.93 2.68 4.72
C TRP A 124 8.30 1.37 4.02
N ASN A 125 8.88 1.41 2.83
CA ASN A 125 9.47 0.24 2.20
C ASN A 125 10.87 0.02 2.76
N LYS A 126 11.13 -1.18 3.21
CA LYS A 126 12.40 -1.51 3.85
C LYS A 126 13.22 -2.45 3.01
#